data_1774d3df6200a7d10eafccf62ac961fb
#
_entry.id   1774d3df6200a7d10eafccf62ac961fb
#
_cell.length_a   1.000
_cell.length_b   1.000
_cell.length_c   1.000
_cell.angle_alpha   90.00
_cell.angle_beta   90.00
_cell.angle_gamma   90.00
#
_symmetry.space_group_name_H-M   'P 1'
#
loop_
_entity.id
_entity.type
_entity.pdbx_description
1 polymer ?
#
loop_
_entity_poly.entity_id
_entity_poly.type
_entity_poly.pdbx_seq_one_letter_code
_entity_poly.pdbx_strand_id
1 'polypeptide(L)'
;MNQLNVGRRAQIIHHLVEGNSIRATCRLTDSAKNTIVKLLCQVGTVCADYQDRTLRNLKCRRIQCDEIWSFIGCKQKQIGPQHQGKHWGDAWTWTALDADTKLVPCWHVGPRDANSAYHFIHDLKSRLAHRIQLTTDGLKIYVEAIESAFGCEIDYGMLVKLYGAAPEGAQVRYSPAICLASRKSRITGNPDFDHISTSFMERRTSRCECRCGASPGLLPSP
;
A
#
# COMPACT_ATOMS: atom_id res chain seq x y z
N MET A 1 4.66 -33.34 -15.48
CA MET A 1 4.97 -32.36 -14.43
C MET A 1 3.92 -32.51 -13.35
N ASN A 2 4.35 -32.76 -12.12
CA ASN A 2 3.40 -33.02 -11.02
C ASN A 2 2.74 -31.71 -10.59
N GLN A 3 1.50 -31.45 -10.98
CA GLN A 3 0.76 -30.26 -10.62
C GLN A 3 -0.12 -30.55 -9.40
N LEU A 4 -0.19 -29.60 -8.47
CA LEU A 4 -1.14 -29.65 -7.36
C LEU A 4 -2.57 -29.69 -7.90
N ASN A 5 -3.40 -30.56 -7.34
CA ASN A 5 -4.83 -30.57 -7.65
C ASN A 5 -5.52 -29.26 -7.18
N VAL A 6 -6.72 -29.00 -7.69
CA VAL A 6 -7.45 -27.75 -7.43
C VAL A 6 -7.72 -27.56 -5.92
N GLY A 7 -8.11 -28.62 -5.23
CA GLY A 7 -8.39 -28.54 -3.80
C GLY A 7 -7.17 -28.13 -2.97
N ARG A 8 -5.99 -28.69 -3.31
CA ARG A 8 -4.74 -28.32 -2.61
C ARG A 8 -4.32 -26.89 -2.89
N ARG A 9 -4.50 -26.41 -4.13
CA ARG A 9 -4.24 -25.01 -4.49
C ARG A 9 -5.16 -24.07 -3.70
N ALA A 10 -6.46 -24.39 -3.64
CA ALA A 10 -7.44 -23.60 -2.89
C ALA A 10 -7.08 -23.55 -1.40
N GLN A 11 -6.68 -24.67 -0.80
CA GLN A 11 -6.26 -24.74 0.60
C GLN A 11 -5.02 -23.84 0.86
N ILE A 12 -4.01 -23.89 0.00
CA ILE A 12 -2.82 -23.04 0.13
C ILE A 12 -3.21 -21.56 0.04
N ILE A 13 -4.01 -21.18 -0.95
CA ILE A 13 -4.48 -19.80 -1.12
C ILE A 13 -5.27 -19.36 0.11
N HIS A 14 -6.18 -20.19 0.62
CA HIS A 14 -6.96 -19.91 1.81
C HIS A 14 -6.05 -19.56 3.00
N HIS A 15 -5.03 -20.38 3.29
CA HIS A 15 -4.08 -20.09 4.36
C HIS A 15 -3.33 -18.77 4.16
N LEU A 16 -2.93 -18.45 2.94
CA LEU A 16 -2.22 -17.19 2.64
C LEU A 16 -3.14 -15.96 2.82
N VAL A 17 -4.41 -16.05 2.38
CA VAL A 17 -5.39 -14.93 2.53
C VAL A 17 -5.73 -14.70 4.00
N GLU A 18 -5.78 -15.79 4.81
CA GLU A 18 -5.97 -15.69 6.26
C GLU A 18 -4.72 -15.15 6.99
N GLY A 19 -3.65 -14.82 6.26
CA GLY A 19 -2.46 -14.17 6.79
C GLY A 19 -1.43 -15.12 7.37
N ASN A 20 -1.54 -16.43 7.10
CA ASN A 20 -0.48 -17.36 7.46
C ASN A 20 0.78 -17.07 6.63
N SER A 21 1.94 -17.10 7.29
CA SER A 21 3.21 -16.95 6.58
C SER A 21 3.45 -18.11 5.61
N ILE A 22 4.27 -17.89 4.57
CA ILE A 22 4.65 -18.95 3.62
C ILE A 22 5.20 -20.18 4.36
N ARG A 23 6.03 -19.98 5.42
CA ARG A 23 6.56 -21.09 6.21
C ARG A 23 5.49 -21.83 7.02
N ALA A 24 4.52 -21.10 7.58
CA ALA A 24 3.38 -21.73 8.27
C ALA A 24 2.52 -22.51 7.27
N THR A 25 2.23 -21.95 6.10
CA THR A 25 1.49 -22.61 5.02
C THR A 25 2.20 -23.87 4.55
N CYS A 26 3.54 -23.88 4.43
CA CYS A 26 4.29 -25.11 4.12
C CYS A 26 4.00 -26.22 5.13
N ARG A 27 4.05 -25.91 6.42
CA ARG A 27 3.78 -26.92 7.49
C ARG A 27 2.34 -27.40 7.51
N LEU A 28 1.39 -26.48 7.33
CA LEU A 28 -0.05 -26.78 7.38
C LEU A 28 -0.53 -27.59 6.16
N THR A 29 0.11 -27.37 5.02
CA THR A 29 -0.30 -28.01 3.76
C THR A 29 0.69 -29.04 3.25
N ASP A 30 1.74 -29.35 3.99
CA ASP A 30 2.82 -30.26 3.55
C ASP A 30 3.27 -29.99 2.11
N SER A 31 3.48 -28.72 1.79
CA SER A 31 3.84 -28.26 0.45
C SER A 31 5.19 -27.55 0.47
N ALA A 32 6.02 -27.80 -0.53
CA ALA A 32 7.33 -27.17 -0.64
C ALA A 32 7.21 -25.65 -0.80
N LYS A 33 8.10 -24.88 -0.17
CA LYS A 33 8.14 -23.41 -0.21
C LYS A 33 8.08 -22.88 -1.65
N ASN A 34 8.88 -23.42 -2.55
CA ASN A 34 8.94 -22.96 -3.93
C ASN A 34 7.63 -23.20 -4.69
N THR A 35 6.90 -24.27 -4.35
CA THR A 35 5.58 -24.56 -4.92
C THR A 35 4.57 -23.50 -4.50
N ILE A 36 4.57 -23.13 -3.21
CA ILE A 36 3.68 -22.09 -2.68
C ILE A 36 4.02 -20.72 -3.29
N VAL A 37 5.29 -20.34 -3.37
CA VAL A 37 5.73 -19.08 -3.97
C VAL A 37 5.32 -19.01 -5.45
N LYS A 38 5.54 -20.10 -6.22
CA LYS A 38 5.11 -20.17 -7.62
C LYS A 38 3.60 -20.02 -7.78
N LEU A 39 2.83 -20.70 -6.92
CA LEU A 39 1.37 -20.57 -6.93
C LEU A 39 0.93 -19.15 -6.58
N LEU A 40 1.56 -18.52 -5.59
CA LEU A 40 1.27 -17.13 -5.19
C LEU A 40 1.51 -16.16 -6.36
N CYS A 41 2.63 -16.30 -7.07
CA CYS A 41 2.90 -15.47 -8.25
C CYS A 41 1.84 -15.68 -9.35
N GLN A 42 1.48 -16.93 -9.64
CA GLN A 42 0.48 -17.25 -10.66
C GLN A 42 -0.89 -16.66 -10.31
N VAL A 43 -1.32 -16.81 -9.06
CA VAL A 43 -2.60 -16.26 -8.57
C VAL A 43 -2.55 -14.73 -8.58
N GLY A 44 -1.43 -14.12 -8.16
CA GLY A 44 -1.24 -12.68 -8.19
C GLY A 44 -1.42 -12.11 -9.59
N THR A 45 -0.81 -12.73 -10.62
CA THR A 45 -0.99 -12.31 -12.01
C THR A 45 -2.45 -12.39 -12.46
N VAL A 46 -3.11 -13.52 -12.20
CA VAL A 46 -4.53 -13.69 -12.58
C VAL A 46 -5.44 -12.70 -11.86
N CYS A 47 -5.18 -12.42 -10.57
CA CYS A 47 -5.92 -11.42 -9.81
C CYS A 47 -5.71 -10.01 -10.36
N ALA A 48 -4.48 -9.65 -10.74
CA ALA A 48 -4.16 -8.35 -11.34
C ALA A 48 -4.91 -8.17 -12.68
N ASP A 49 -4.86 -9.18 -13.56
CA ASP A 49 -5.57 -9.16 -14.83
C ASP A 49 -7.10 -9.07 -14.65
N TYR A 50 -7.64 -9.79 -13.67
CA TYR A 50 -9.07 -9.74 -13.34
C TYR A 50 -9.45 -8.33 -12.83
N GLN A 51 -8.68 -7.79 -11.90
CA GLN A 51 -8.88 -6.46 -11.35
C GLN A 51 -8.84 -5.40 -12.45
N ASP A 52 -7.86 -5.48 -13.34
CA ASP A 52 -7.70 -4.51 -14.43
C ASP A 52 -8.89 -4.50 -15.38
N ARG A 53 -9.44 -5.66 -15.70
CA ARG A 53 -10.61 -5.77 -16.59
C ARG A 53 -11.94 -5.41 -15.92
N THR A 54 -12.06 -5.72 -14.61
CA THR A 54 -13.36 -5.67 -13.91
C THR A 54 -13.57 -4.35 -13.18
N LEU A 55 -12.50 -3.78 -12.59
CA LEU A 55 -12.60 -2.55 -11.82
C LEU A 55 -12.42 -1.33 -12.74
N ARG A 56 -13.44 -1.06 -13.55
CA ARG A 56 -13.55 0.10 -14.45
C ARG A 56 -14.89 0.79 -14.24
N ASN A 57 -14.97 2.09 -14.56
CA ASN A 57 -16.16 2.92 -14.39
C ASN A 57 -16.72 2.88 -12.95
N LEU A 58 -15.83 2.89 -11.98
CA LEU A 58 -16.17 2.80 -10.56
C LEU A 58 -16.85 4.09 -10.09
N LYS A 59 -17.95 3.92 -9.37
CA LYS A 59 -18.72 5.03 -8.78
C LYS A 59 -18.26 5.36 -7.34
N CYS A 60 -16.95 5.34 -7.11
CA CYS A 60 -16.37 5.73 -5.83
C CYS A 60 -16.58 7.22 -5.60
N ARG A 61 -16.87 7.61 -4.37
CA ARG A 61 -17.02 9.03 -4.00
C ARG A 61 -15.80 9.57 -3.28
N ARG A 62 -15.19 8.77 -2.42
CA ARG A 62 -14.11 9.19 -1.53
C ARG A 62 -13.00 8.14 -1.55
N ILE A 63 -11.86 8.54 -2.06
CA ILE A 63 -10.67 7.67 -2.14
C ILE A 63 -9.61 8.18 -1.15
N GLN A 64 -8.99 7.26 -0.45
CA GLN A 64 -7.81 7.49 0.39
C GLN A 64 -6.61 6.79 -0.25
N CYS A 65 -5.48 7.49 -0.38
CA CYS A 65 -4.23 6.91 -0.88
C CYS A 65 -3.16 6.99 0.20
N ASP A 66 -2.33 5.94 0.24
CA ASP A 66 -1.20 5.83 1.16
C ASP A 66 -0.20 4.79 0.62
N GLU A 67 1.04 4.78 1.14
CA GLU A 67 2.06 3.82 0.78
C GLU A 67 2.35 2.86 1.92
N ILE A 68 2.42 1.57 1.60
CA ILE A 68 2.83 0.51 2.52
C ILE A 68 4.33 0.25 2.28
N TRP A 69 5.14 0.50 3.29
CA TRP A 69 6.57 0.22 3.24
C TRP A 69 6.87 -1.25 3.46
N SER A 70 7.80 -1.78 2.70
CA SER A 70 8.41 -3.10 2.87
C SER A 70 9.85 -3.08 2.37
N PHE A 71 10.56 -4.20 2.42
CA PHE A 71 11.90 -4.32 1.85
C PHE A 71 12.16 -5.72 1.29
N ILE A 72 13.07 -5.79 0.33
CA ILE A 72 13.54 -7.02 -0.28
C ILE A 72 14.99 -7.26 0.20
N GLY A 73 15.24 -8.40 0.80
CA GLY A 73 16.56 -8.77 1.31
C GLY A 73 16.98 -8.00 2.56
N CYS A 74 17.26 -6.72 2.45
CA CYS A 74 17.53 -5.81 3.58
C CYS A 74 16.97 -4.41 3.30
N LYS A 75 16.87 -3.58 4.35
CA LYS A 75 16.45 -2.17 4.24
C LYS A 75 17.46 -1.38 3.39
N GLN A 76 16.98 -0.37 2.66
CA GLN A 76 17.83 0.46 1.79
C GLN A 76 19.10 0.97 2.48
N LYS A 77 19.00 1.45 3.71
CA LYS A 77 20.14 1.93 4.51
C LYS A 77 21.18 0.87 4.89
N GLN A 78 20.87 -0.41 4.69
CA GLN A 78 21.75 -1.55 5.01
C GLN A 78 22.38 -2.15 3.75
N ILE A 79 22.11 -1.58 2.57
CA ILE A 79 22.73 -2.03 1.33
C ILE A 79 24.21 -1.61 1.34
N GLY A 80 25.08 -2.59 1.15
CA GLY A 80 26.52 -2.41 1.04
C GLY A 80 27.08 -3.05 -0.24
N PRO A 81 28.38 -2.95 -0.50
CA PRO A 81 29.03 -3.47 -1.71
C PRO A 81 28.74 -4.96 -1.97
N GLN A 82 28.58 -5.77 -0.91
CA GLN A 82 28.25 -7.20 -0.98
C GLN A 82 26.85 -7.49 -1.55
N HIS A 83 26.03 -6.47 -1.71
CA HIS A 83 24.67 -6.57 -2.24
C HIS A 83 24.56 -6.07 -3.68
N GLN A 84 25.68 -5.66 -4.28
CA GLN A 84 25.72 -5.14 -5.65
C GLN A 84 25.17 -6.19 -6.64
N GLY A 85 24.31 -5.74 -7.57
CA GLY A 85 23.62 -6.62 -8.52
C GLY A 85 22.40 -7.37 -7.96
N LYS A 86 22.07 -7.21 -6.68
CA LYS A 86 20.82 -7.71 -6.10
C LYS A 86 19.79 -6.59 -6.09
N HIS A 87 18.58 -6.90 -6.52
CA HIS A 87 17.43 -5.97 -6.41
C HIS A 87 16.89 -5.95 -4.97
N TRP A 88 17.77 -5.58 -4.02
CA TRP A 88 17.44 -5.46 -2.61
C TRP A 88 17.20 -4.00 -2.24
N GLY A 89 16.51 -3.79 -1.17
CA GLY A 89 16.21 -2.45 -0.65
C GLY A 89 14.74 -2.26 -0.33
N ASP A 90 14.36 -1.02 -0.14
CA ASP A 90 13.00 -0.65 0.19
C ASP A 90 12.08 -0.85 -1.02
N ALA A 91 10.89 -1.36 -0.76
CA ALA A 91 9.83 -1.54 -1.74
C ALA A 91 8.54 -0.95 -1.17
N TRP A 92 7.88 -0.10 -1.95
CA TRP A 92 6.67 0.59 -1.55
C TRP A 92 5.48 0.08 -2.35
N THR A 93 4.39 -0.18 -1.66
CA THR A 93 3.11 -0.52 -2.29
C THR A 93 2.18 0.66 -2.14
N TRP A 94 2.00 1.40 -3.22
CA TRP A 94 1.03 2.47 -3.36
C TRP A 94 -0.36 1.87 -3.44
N THR A 95 -1.30 2.35 -2.66
CA THR A 95 -2.63 1.74 -2.57
C THR A 95 -3.71 2.82 -2.50
N ALA A 96 -4.74 2.67 -3.32
CA ALA A 96 -5.97 3.44 -3.22
C ALA A 96 -7.05 2.62 -2.53
N LEU A 97 -7.84 3.25 -1.67
CA LEU A 97 -8.94 2.62 -0.95
C LEU A 97 -10.20 3.49 -1.07
N ASP A 98 -11.28 2.93 -1.54
CA ASP A 98 -12.60 3.58 -1.43
C ASP A 98 -13.04 3.60 0.04
N ALA A 99 -13.21 4.81 0.59
CA ALA A 99 -13.56 5.00 2.00
C ALA A 99 -14.95 4.45 2.35
N ASP A 100 -15.84 4.33 1.37
CA ASP A 100 -17.21 3.88 1.58
C ASP A 100 -17.30 2.34 1.51
N THR A 101 -16.86 1.73 0.44
CA THR A 101 -16.98 0.28 0.20
C THR A 101 -15.80 -0.53 0.71
N LYS A 102 -14.66 0.10 1.01
CA LYS A 102 -13.38 -0.53 1.36
C LYS A 102 -12.74 -1.31 0.19
N LEU A 103 -13.24 -1.11 -1.02
CA LEU A 103 -12.63 -1.63 -2.24
C LEU A 103 -11.25 -1.00 -2.44
N VAL A 104 -10.30 -1.77 -2.96
CA VAL A 104 -9.01 -1.31 -3.46
C VAL A 104 -9.08 -1.23 -4.99
N PRO A 105 -9.34 -0.05 -5.58
CA PRO A 105 -9.47 0.10 -7.03
C PRO A 105 -8.18 -0.24 -7.78
N CYS A 106 -7.06 0.22 -7.25
CA CYS A 106 -5.75 -0.02 -7.84
C CYS A 106 -4.63 -0.02 -6.79
N TRP A 107 -3.49 -0.53 -7.19
CA TRP A 107 -2.25 -0.54 -6.42
C TRP A 107 -1.06 -0.53 -7.38
N HIS A 108 0.08 -0.05 -6.89
CA HIS A 108 1.33 -0.06 -7.65
C HIS A 108 2.49 -0.42 -6.72
N VAL A 109 3.42 -1.26 -7.18
CA VAL A 109 4.65 -1.58 -6.43
C VAL A 109 5.83 -0.94 -7.12
N GLY A 110 6.56 -0.11 -6.40
CA GLY A 110 7.71 0.60 -6.95
C GLY A 110 8.47 1.39 -5.89
N PRO A 111 9.44 2.21 -6.28
CA PRO A 111 10.10 3.16 -5.40
C PRO A 111 9.15 4.26 -4.91
N ARG A 112 9.56 5.00 -3.90
CA ARG A 112 8.79 6.16 -3.40
C ARG A 112 9.25 7.43 -4.13
N ASP A 113 8.88 7.53 -5.39
CA ASP A 113 9.29 8.60 -6.29
C ASP A 113 8.12 9.14 -7.14
N ALA A 114 8.39 10.23 -7.86
CA ALA A 114 7.39 10.89 -8.70
C ALA A 114 6.88 10.01 -9.84
N ASN A 115 7.73 9.12 -10.39
CA ASN A 115 7.34 8.23 -11.48
C ASN A 115 6.32 7.18 -11.01
N SER A 116 6.56 6.58 -9.84
CA SER A 116 5.61 5.64 -9.22
C SER A 116 4.29 6.32 -8.88
N ALA A 117 4.33 7.54 -8.31
CA ALA A 117 3.14 8.34 -8.04
C ALA A 117 2.36 8.64 -9.32
N TYR A 118 3.04 9.03 -10.40
CA TYR A 118 2.44 9.29 -11.70
C TYR A 118 1.68 8.07 -12.23
N HIS A 119 2.34 6.92 -12.33
CA HIS A 119 1.72 5.69 -12.83
C HIS A 119 0.54 5.25 -11.96
N PHE A 120 0.68 5.31 -10.64
CA PHE A 120 -0.37 4.96 -9.70
C PHE A 120 -1.62 5.84 -9.83
N ILE A 121 -1.44 7.15 -9.88
CA ILE A 121 -2.56 8.11 -9.94
C ILE A 121 -3.24 8.09 -11.32
N HIS A 122 -2.49 7.92 -12.41
CA HIS A 122 -3.07 7.78 -13.74
C HIS A 122 -3.88 6.47 -13.89
N ASP A 123 -3.40 5.35 -13.30
CA ASP A 123 -4.19 4.12 -13.25
C ASP A 123 -5.48 4.34 -12.45
N LEU A 124 -5.40 4.96 -11.27
CA LEU A 124 -6.58 5.30 -10.47
C LEU A 124 -7.60 6.12 -11.28
N LYS A 125 -7.16 7.20 -11.95
CA LYS A 125 -8.05 8.04 -12.78
C LYS A 125 -8.76 7.23 -13.85
N SER A 126 -8.04 6.32 -14.52
CA SER A 126 -8.58 5.49 -15.60
C SER A 126 -9.72 4.55 -15.17
N ARG A 127 -9.81 4.29 -13.86
CA ARG A 127 -10.79 3.36 -13.26
C ARG A 127 -12.07 4.05 -12.79
N LEU A 128 -12.07 5.37 -12.66
CA LEU A 128 -13.13 6.14 -12.04
C LEU A 128 -14.11 6.68 -13.09
N ALA A 129 -15.41 6.65 -12.77
CA ALA A 129 -16.47 7.09 -13.65
C ALA A 129 -16.78 8.60 -13.57
N HIS A 130 -16.42 9.26 -12.47
CA HIS A 130 -16.80 10.65 -12.20
C HIS A 130 -15.82 11.34 -11.25
N ARG A 131 -16.05 12.63 -10.98
CA ARG A 131 -15.33 13.42 -9.99
C ARG A 131 -15.42 12.78 -8.61
N ILE A 132 -14.31 12.76 -7.89
CA ILE A 132 -14.19 12.17 -6.55
C ILE A 132 -13.58 13.17 -5.58
N GLN A 133 -13.73 12.90 -4.28
CA GLN A 133 -12.84 13.45 -3.26
C GLN A 133 -11.67 12.50 -3.03
N LEU A 134 -10.45 13.00 -3.21
CA LEU A 134 -9.21 12.25 -2.93
C LEU A 134 -8.55 12.80 -1.69
N THR A 135 -8.06 11.92 -0.83
CA THR A 135 -7.24 12.28 0.33
C THR A 135 -5.94 11.50 0.33
N THR A 136 -4.82 12.20 0.51
CA THR A 136 -3.50 11.60 0.72
C THR A 136 -2.91 12.08 2.04
N ASP A 137 -1.79 11.47 2.44
CA ASP A 137 -0.92 12.02 3.46
C ASP A 137 -0.16 13.28 2.98
N GLY A 138 0.80 13.76 3.78
CA GLY A 138 1.59 14.96 3.45
C GLY A 138 2.66 14.78 2.38
N LEU A 139 2.70 13.67 1.65
CA LEU A 139 3.71 13.41 0.62
C LEU A 139 3.50 14.29 -0.62
N LYS A 140 4.41 15.24 -0.84
CA LYS A 140 4.26 16.29 -1.87
C LYS A 140 4.23 15.77 -3.31
N ILE A 141 4.86 14.63 -3.60
CA ILE A 141 4.89 14.06 -4.96
C ILE A 141 3.50 13.69 -5.50
N TYR A 142 2.51 13.52 -4.62
CA TYR A 142 1.12 13.33 -5.04
C TYR A 142 0.54 14.57 -5.75
N VAL A 143 0.96 15.78 -5.37
CA VAL A 143 0.37 17.02 -5.88
C VAL A 143 0.50 17.09 -7.40
N GLU A 144 1.74 16.91 -7.91
CA GLU A 144 2.02 16.94 -9.34
C GLU A 144 1.35 15.79 -10.10
N ALA A 145 1.36 14.58 -9.54
CA ALA A 145 0.75 13.42 -10.15
C ALA A 145 -0.79 13.56 -10.27
N ILE A 146 -1.43 14.12 -9.23
CA ILE A 146 -2.88 14.35 -9.20
C ILE A 146 -3.25 15.48 -10.16
N GLU A 147 -2.50 16.57 -10.18
CA GLU A 147 -2.72 17.68 -11.12
C GLU A 147 -2.60 17.19 -12.57
N SER A 148 -1.59 16.39 -12.87
CA SER A 148 -1.39 15.82 -14.21
C SER A 148 -2.54 14.91 -14.64
N ALA A 149 -3.08 14.09 -13.73
CA ALA A 149 -4.10 13.09 -14.08
C ALA A 149 -5.53 13.64 -14.07
N PHE A 150 -5.85 14.54 -13.15
CA PHE A 150 -7.21 15.01 -12.88
C PHE A 150 -7.42 16.49 -13.24
N GLY A 151 -6.35 17.31 -13.25
CA GLY A 151 -6.47 18.75 -13.38
C GLY A 151 -7.43 19.34 -12.34
N CYS A 152 -8.47 20.05 -12.81
CA CYS A 152 -9.51 20.61 -11.93
C CYS A 152 -10.69 19.66 -11.65
N GLU A 153 -10.70 18.44 -12.22
CA GLU A 153 -11.80 17.48 -12.08
C GLU A 153 -11.72 16.63 -10.82
N ILE A 154 -11.22 17.19 -9.72
CA ILE A 154 -11.06 16.48 -8.44
C ILE A 154 -11.28 17.43 -7.27
N ASP A 155 -11.73 16.89 -6.13
CA ASP A 155 -11.74 17.55 -4.85
C ASP A 155 -10.62 16.93 -4.00
N TYR A 156 -9.44 17.59 -3.99
CA TYR A 156 -8.26 17.03 -3.38
C TYR A 156 -7.92 17.70 -2.05
N GLY A 157 -7.84 16.89 -1.01
CA GLY A 157 -7.41 17.28 0.34
C GLY A 157 -6.22 16.46 0.83
N MET A 158 -5.35 17.11 1.59
CA MET A 158 -4.15 16.50 2.17
C MET A 158 -4.24 16.51 3.68
N LEU A 159 -3.90 15.40 4.34
CA LEU A 159 -3.84 15.25 5.78
C LEU A 159 -2.37 15.16 6.23
N VAL A 160 -1.83 16.24 6.74
CA VAL A 160 -0.47 16.28 7.28
C VAL A 160 -0.50 15.99 8.77
N LYS A 161 0.16 14.91 9.19
CA LYS A 161 0.34 14.58 10.61
C LYS A 161 1.59 15.27 11.15
N LEU A 162 1.45 15.91 12.28
CA LEU A 162 2.55 16.54 13.00
C LEU A 162 2.96 15.63 14.15
N TYR A 163 4.20 15.14 14.09
CA TYR A 163 4.79 14.31 15.12
C TYR A 163 5.65 15.16 16.06
N GLY A 164 5.56 14.89 17.36
CA GLY A 164 6.43 15.51 18.35
C GLY A 164 7.83 14.94 18.34
N ALA A 165 8.75 15.64 19.03
CA ALA A 165 10.06 15.09 19.32
C ALA A 165 9.89 13.77 20.07
N ALA A 166 10.69 12.76 19.70
CA ALA A 166 10.68 11.50 20.43
C ALA A 166 11.14 11.74 21.87
N PRO A 167 10.50 11.09 22.88
CA PRO A 167 10.97 11.22 24.27
C PRO A 167 12.43 10.81 24.38
N GLU A 168 13.23 11.55 25.14
CA GLU A 168 14.63 11.24 25.38
C GLU A 168 14.75 10.02 26.32
N GLY A 169 15.61 9.06 25.97
CA GLY A 169 15.92 7.91 26.83
C GLY A 169 15.86 6.54 26.15
N ALA A 170 16.15 5.48 26.90
CA ALA A 170 16.20 4.10 26.41
C ALA A 170 14.87 3.56 25.85
N GLN A 171 13.75 4.16 26.22
CA GLN A 171 12.41 3.79 25.72
C GLN A 171 12.16 4.23 24.26
N VAL A 172 12.95 5.19 23.74
CA VAL A 172 12.81 5.75 22.38
C VAL A 172 12.98 4.70 21.28
N ARG A 173 13.69 3.62 21.52
CA ARG A 173 13.96 2.58 20.51
C ARG A 173 12.72 1.79 20.07
N TYR A 174 11.68 1.76 20.89
CA TYR A 174 10.52 0.89 20.68
C TYR A 174 9.16 1.61 20.67
N SER A 175 9.13 2.91 20.94
CA SER A 175 7.89 3.69 20.94
C SER A 175 7.76 4.44 19.63
N PRO A 176 6.62 4.32 18.90
CA PRO A 176 6.35 5.12 17.72
C PRO A 176 6.23 6.59 18.12
N ALA A 177 6.62 7.50 17.21
CA ALA A 177 6.45 8.93 17.42
C ALA A 177 4.98 9.27 17.69
N ILE A 178 4.72 10.08 18.73
CA ILE A 178 3.36 10.47 19.10
C ILE A 178 2.86 11.52 18.13
N CYS A 179 1.75 11.25 17.45
CA CYS A 179 1.06 12.24 16.63
C CYS A 179 0.46 13.31 17.56
N LEU A 180 1.01 14.52 17.54
CA LEU A 180 0.56 15.63 18.38
C LEU A 180 -0.65 16.36 17.80
N ALA A 181 -0.71 16.46 16.48
CA ALA A 181 -1.79 17.13 15.75
C ALA A 181 -1.87 16.64 14.32
N SER A 182 -2.98 16.92 13.67
CA SER A 182 -3.15 16.75 12.24
C SER A 182 -3.62 18.05 11.61
N ARG A 183 -3.08 18.40 10.46
CA ARG A 183 -3.50 19.56 9.67
C ARG A 183 -4.14 19.07 8.37
N LYS A 184 -5.40 19.44 8.16
CA LYS A 184 -6.10 19.25 6.91
C LYS A 184 -5.85 20.45 6.00
N SER A 185 -5.52 20.18 4.74
CA SER A 185 -5.28 21.23 3.75
C SER A 185 -6.09 20.95 2.48
N ARG A 186 -6.78 21.93 1.98
CA ARG A 186 -7.39 21.91 0.65
C ARG A 186 -6.31 22.22 -0.39
N ILE A 187 -6.19 21.42 -1.41
CA ILE A 187 -5.21 21.59 -2.49
C ILE A 187 -5.93 21.98 -3.79
N THR A 188 -6.93 21.22 -4.22
CA THR A 188 -7.69 21.46 -5.45
C THR A 188 -9.16 21.25 -5.20
N GLY A 189 -10.03 21.95 -5.92
CA GLY A 189 -11.48 21.79 -5.85
C GLY A 189 -12.09 22.22 -4.52
N ASN A 190 -13.12 21.54 -4.06
CA ASN A 190 -13.82 21.83 -2.82
C ASN A 190 -14.02 20.57 -1.96
N PRO A 191 -12.94 19.97 -1.43
CA PRO A 191 -13.05 18.78 -0.60
C PRO A 191 -13.83 19.08 0.70
N ASP A 192 -14.67 18.13 1.08
CA ASP A 192 -15.33 18.15 2.38
C ASP A 192 -14.30 17.88 3.49
N PHE A 193 -14.06 18.86 4.34
CA PHE A 193 -13.06 18.82 5.41
C PHE A 193 -13.32 17.74 6.45
N ASP A 194 -14.58 17.39 6.71
CA ASP A 194 -14.92 16.32 7.66
C ASP A 194 -14.47 14.96 7.15
N HIS A 195 -14.43 14.80 5.84
CA HIS A 195 -14.02 13.58 5.17
C HIS A 195 -12.54 13.56 4.70
N ILE A 196 -11.75 14.60 4.96
CA ILE A 196 -10.29 14.55 4.77
C ILE A 196 -9.70 13.68 5.89
N SER A 197 -9.42 12.42 5.57
CA SER A 197 -8.91 11.40 6.49
C SER A 197 -8.18 10.31 5.74
N THR A 198 -7.13 9.73 6.34
CA THR A 198 -6.39 8.54 5.88
C THR A 198 -6.64 7.33 6.79
N SER A 199 -7.56 7.45 7.75
CA SER A 199 -7.75 6.49 8.85
C SER A 199 -8.13 5.06 8.39
N PHE A 200 -8.81 4.91 7.26
CA PHE A 200 -9.14 3.59 6.73
C PHE A 200 -7.93 2.92 6.09
N MET A 201 -7.12 3.71 5.37
CA MET A 201 -5.86 3.22 4.83
C MET A 201 -4.89 2.82 5.93
N GLU A 202 -4.68 3.65 6.93
CA GLU A 202 -3.78 3.36 8.05
C GLU A 202 -4.15 2.08 8.79
N ARG A 203 -5.44 1.84 9.03
CA ARG A 203 -5.92 0.57 9.62
C ARG A 203 -5.63 -0.62 8.73
N ARG A 204 -5.71 -0.46 7.41
CA ARG A 204 -5.40 -1.50 6.45
C ARG A 204 -3.89 -1.76 6.38
N THR A 205 -3.10 -0.70 6.33
CA THR A 205 -1.63 -0.74 6.33
C THR A 205 -1.11 -1.47 7.57
N SER A 206 -1.56 -1.08 8.77
CA SER A 206 -1.20 -1.74 10.03
C SER A 206 -1.55 -3.24 10.03
N ARG A 207 -2.67 -3.64 9.43
CA ARG A 207 -3.02 -5.06 9.27
C ARG A 207 -2.07 -5.79 8.31
N CYS A 208 -1.66 -5.16 7.22
CA CYS A 208 -0.72 -5.75 6.27
C CYS A 208 0.67 -5.91 6.89
N GLU A 209 1.17 -4.90 7.58
CA GLU A 209 2.45 -4.92 8.28
C GLU A 209 2.50 -6.01 9.34
N CYS A 210 1.48 -6.13 10.19
CA CYS A 210 1.37 -7.20 11.18
C CYS A 210 1.38 -8.60 10.54
N ARG A 211 0.72 -8.78 9.39
CA ARG A 211 0.67 -10.07 8.70
C ARG A 211 1.96 -10.44 7.99
N CYS A 212 2.70 -9.44 7.51
CA CYS A 212 3.98 -9.66 6.83
C CYS A 212 5.16 -9.83 7.80
N GLY A 213 4.95 -9.72 9.12
CA GLY A 213 6.00 -9.79 10.13
C GLY A 213 6.95 -8.57 10.12
N ALA A 214 6.57 -7.52 9.42
CA ALA A 214 7.21 -6.22 9.55
C ALA A 214 6.75 -5.63 10.89
N SER A 215 7.65 -5.52 11.86
CA SER A 215 7.34 -4.86 13.12
C SER A 215 6.86 -3.44 12.85
N PRO A 216 5.74 -3.00 13.45
CA PRO A 216 5.31 -1.61 13.36
C PRO A 216 6.28 -0.77 14.19
N GLY A 217 7.27 -0.24 13.56
CA GLY A 217 8.28 0.55 14.22
C GLY A 217 9.37 0.95 13.26
N LEU A 218 9.33 2.19 12.84
CA LEU A 218 10.32 2.92 12.04
C LEU A 218 9.90 3.16 10.58
N LEU A 219 8.82 3.90 10.41
CA LEU A 219 8.75 4.76 9.23
C LEU A 219 9.92 5.77 9.36
N PRO A 220 10.78 5.91 8.35
CA PRO A 220 11.70 7.03 8.32
C PRO A 220 10.85 8.30 8.24
N SER A 221 11.07 9.23 9.19
CA SER A 221 10.55 10.59 9.09
C SER A 221 11.00 11.22 7.78
N PRO A 222 10.19 12.10 7.20
CA PRO A 222 10.50 12.79 5.96
C PRO A 222 11.79 13.61 6.06
#